data_d73df4e679a40eb0d8a144e0d8633a21
#
_entry.id   d73df4e679a40eb0d8a144e0d8633a21
#
_cell.length_a   1.000
_cell.length_b   1.000
_cell.length_c   1.000
_cell.angle_alpha   90.00
_cell.angle_beta   90.00
_cell.angle_gamma   90.00
#
_symmetry.space_group_name_H-M   'P 1'
#
loop_
_entity.id
_entity.type
_entity.pdbx_description
1 polymer ?
#
loop_
_entity_poly.entity_id
_entity_poly.type
_entity_poly.pdbx_seq_one_letter_code
_entity_poly.pdbx_strand_id
1 'polypeptide(L)'
;AGAVITGSVLYQLKKGNKDYDERGFRILKDGTYGTASWMSEKEMEEVLEISPIEKAEGTILGEYQGKAVCMPKDTRLNRHVAIFGASGTMKSRAVIRNALFQTIVRGESVVITDSKAELYADTAELYRKHGYEVKVFNLVNPSHGDSWNCMSDLNGDTLMAQVLTNVIIGNTSTGKDDPFWDNGESNLLKALILLVDQDKSRGRETKHL
;
A
#
# COMPACT_ATOMS: atom_id res chain seq x y z
N ALA A 1 37.97 -30.35 51.06
CA ALA A 1 36.51 -30.24 50.99
C ALA A 1 36.06 -28.87 50.43
N GLY A 2 36.66 -27.75 50.86
CA GLY A 2 36.26 -26.39 50.42
C GLY A 2 36.38 -26.14 48.91
N ALA A 3 37.46 -26.59 48.26
CA ALA A 3 37.71 -26.35 46.82
C ALA A 3 36.70 -27.05 45.90
N VAL A 4 36.14 -28.20 46.30
CA VAL A 4 35.14 -28.93 45.52
C VAL A 4 33.78 -28.22 45.60
N ILE A 5 33.45 -27.70 46.79
CA ILE A 5 32.20 -26.95 46.98
C ILE A 5 32.24 -25.63 46.19
N THR A 6 33.36 -24.90 46.25
CA THR A 6 33.54 -23.66 45.46
C THR A 6 33.50 -23.92 43.97
N GLY A 7 34.11 -25.02 43.50
CA GLY A 7 34.08 -25.42 42.10
C GLY A 7 32.68 -25.79 41.60
N SER A 8 31.90 -26.50 42.41
CA SER A 8 30.51 -26.86 42.05
C SER A 8 29.55 -25.66 42.04
N VAL A 9 29.73 -24.72 42.95
CA VAL A 9 28.94 -23.48 42.99
C VAL A 9 29.31 -22.59 41.81
N LEU A 10 30.60 -22.43 41.47
CA LEU A 10 31.03 -21.69 40.29
C LEU A 10 30.59 -22.36 39.00
N TYR A 11 30.54 -23.68 38.94
CA TYR A 11 30.00 -24.42 37.78
C TYR A 11 28.49 -24.23 37.62
N GLN A 12 27.73 -24.21 38.71
CA GLN A 12 26.29 -23.93 38.66
C GLN A 12 25.99 -22.47 38.30
N LEU A 13 26.80 -21.51 38.79
CA LEU A 13 26.68 -20.09 38.40
C LEU A 13 27.06 -19.84 36.96
N LYS A 14 28.05 -20.59 36.42
CA LYS A 14 28.45 -20.53 35.03
C LYS A 14 27.50 -21.25 34.05
N LYS A 15 26.74 -22.22 34.57
CA LYS A 15 25.68 -22.90 33.88
C LYS A 15 24.43 -22.05 33.96
N GLY A 16 24.53 -20.85 33.39
CA GLY A 16 23.37 -19.96 33.27
C GLY A 16 22.16 -20.75 32.80
N ASN A 17 21.03 -20.51 33.40
CA ASN A 17 19.81 -21.29 33.18
C ASN A 17 19.45 -21.15 31.66
N LYS A 18 19.86 -22.15 30.88
CA LYS A 18 19.67 -22.14 29.38
C LYS A 18 18.19 -22.06 28.99
N ASP A 19 17.28 -22.12 29.96
CA ASP A 19 15.85 -22.06 29.72
C ASP A 19 15.27 -20.64 29.84
N TYR A 20 16.12 -19.65 30.13
CA TYR A 20 15.71 -18.25 30.24
C TYR A 20 16.64 -17.35 29.39
N ASP A 21 16.07 -16.32 28.77
CA ASP A 21 16.82 -15.30 28.03
C ASP A 21 17.47 -14.28 28.99
N GLU A 22 18.26 -13.34 28.46
CA GLU A 22 18.95 -12.31 29.25
C GLU A 22 17.98 -11.39 30.00
N ARG A 23 16.71 -11.36 29.63
CA ARG A 23 15.63 -10.57 30.26
C ARG A 23 14.81 -11.38 31.26
N GLY A 24 15.15 -12.67 31.47
CA GLY A 24 14.48 -13.54 32.43
C GLY A 24 13.20 -14.20 31.89
N PHE A 25 12.95 -14.19 30.59
CA PHE A 25 11.83 -14.91 29.99
C PHE A 25 12.23 -16.36 29.70
N ARG A 26 11.32 -17.27 29.96
CA ARG A 26 11.53 -18.70 29.70
C ARG A 26 11.59 -18.96 28.18
N ILE A 27 12.69 -19.60 27.75
CA ILE A 27 12.85 -20.05 26.35
C ILE A 27 12.07 -21.36 26.18
N LEU A 28 10.96 -21.32 25.46
CA LEU A 28 10.18 -22.49 25.11
C LEU A 28 10.73 -23.08 23.81
N LYS A 29 11.10 -24.38 23.85
CA LYS A 29 11.71 -25.08 22.70
C LYS A 29 10.70 -25.72 21.76
N ASP A 30 9.48 -25.84 22.18
CA ASP A 30 8.46 -26.71 21.56
C ASP A 30 7.40 -25.96 20.77
N GLY A 31 7.64 -24.72 20.38
CA GLY A 31 6.71 -23.99 19.49
C GLY A 31 5.29 -23.84 20.04
N THR A 32 5.11 -23.85 21.36
CA THR A 32 3.79 -23.76 22.03
C THR A 32 2.96 -22.54 21.57
N TYR A 33 3.61 -21.50 21.09
CA TYR A 33 2.99 -20.27 20.54
C TYR A 33 3.30 -20.07 19.05
N GLY A 34 3.73 -21.12 18.33
CA GLY A 34 4.21 -21.08 16.97
C GLY A 34 5.74 -21.06 16.90
N THR A 35 6.27 -21.51 15.79
CA THR A 35 7.71 -21.44 15.46
C THR A 35 7.89 -20.43 14.35
N ALA A 36 8.69 -19.39 14.57
CA ALA A 36 9.15 -18.49 13.54
C ALA A 36 10.66 -18.68 13.36
N SER A 37 11.10 -18.93 12.15
CA SER A 37 12.50 -18.99 11.78
C SER A 37 12.75 -18.14 10.54
N TRP A 38 14.00 -17.80 10.29
CA TRP A 38 14.36 -17.22 9.02
C TRP A 38 14.18 -18.26 7.91
N MET A 39 13.63 -17.80 6.79
CA MET A 39 13.43 -18.61 5.60
C MET A 39 14.78 -19.08 5.06
N SER A 40 14.91 -20.36 4.73
CA SER A 40 16.08 -20.89 4.03
C SER A 40 16.10 -20.41 2.58
N GLU A 41 17.27 -20.44 1.94
CA GLU A 41 17.42 -20.03 0.53
C GLU A 41 16.47 -20.83 -0.40
N LYS A 42 16.34 -22.13 -0.16
CA LYS A 42 15.44 -23.00 -0.92
C LYS A 42 13.97 -22.62 -0.76
N GLU A 43 13.54 -22.31 0.45
CA GLU A 43 12.17 -21.83 0.70
C GLU A 43 11.93 -20.44 0.09
N MET A 44 12.97 -19.60 0.08
CA MET A 44 12.92 -18.28 -0.58
C MET A 44 12.68 -18.43 -2.09
N GLU A 45 13.43 -19.33 -2.75
CA GLU A 45 13.30 -19.57 -4.20
C GLU A 45 11.95 -20.18 -4.61
N GLU A 46 11.23 -20.82 -3.68
CA GLU A 46 9.87 -21.36 -3.95
C GLU A 46 8.80 -20.26 -4.04
N VAL A 47 9.01 -19.11 -3.37
CA VAL A 47 7.97 -18.06 -3.22
C VAL A 47 8.43 -16.68 -3.71
N LEU A 48 9.74 -16.44 -3.83
CA LEU A 48 10.33 -15.19 -4.26
C LEU A 48 11.25 -15.41 -5.48
N GLU A 49 11.37 -14.39 -6.28
CA GLU A 49 12.34 -14.34 -7.37
C GLU A 49 13.66 -13.73 -6.87
N ILE A 50 14.78 -14.41 -7.07
CA ILE A 50 16.12 -13.92 -6.77
C ILE A 50 16.87 -13.77 -8.08
N SER A 51 17.03 -12.55 -8.55
CA SER A 51 17.60 -12.26 -9.85
C SER A 51 18.53 -11.03 -9.81
N PRO A 52 19.45 -10.88 -10.78
CA PRO A 52 20.16 -9.60 -10.96
C PRO A 52 19.17 -8.45 -11.13
N ILE A 53 19.52 -7.27 -10.60
CA ILE A 53 18.61 -6.12 -10.59
C ILE A 53 18.12 -5.72 -11.98
N GLU A 54 18.92 -5.91 -13.00
CA GLU A 54 18.60 -5.58 -14.40
C GLU A 54 17.52 -6.52 -14.98
N LYS A 55 17.31 -7.68 -14.36
CA LYS A 55 16.33 -8.69 -14.77
C LYS A 55 15.13 -8.76 -13.83
N ALA A 56 15.12 -7.96 -12.78
CA ALA A 56 14.06 -7.98 -11.78
C ALA A 56 12.77 -7.37 -12.35
N GLU A 57 11.78 -8.20 -12.64
CA GLU A 57 10.47 -7.77 -13.13
C GLU A 57 9.44 -7.59 -12.00
N GLY A 58 9.63 -8.26 -10.88
CA GLY A 58 8.73 -8.24 -9.74
C GLY A 58 8.88 -7.00 -8.87
N THR A 59 8.10 -6.92 -7.80
CA THR A 59 8.27 -5.87 -6.79
C THR A 59 9.48 -6.16 -5.93
N ILE A 60 10.49 -5.29 -5.95
CA ILE A 60 11.73 -5.45 -5.18
C ILE A 60 11.42 -5.28 -3.70
N LEU A 61 11.71 -6.30 -2.91
CA LEU A 61 11.56 -6.32 -1.46
C LEU A 61 12.88 -6.03 -0.72
N GLY A 62 14.02 -6.35 -1.35
CA GLY A 62 15.33 -6.20 -0.75
C GLY A 62 16.45 -6.80 -1.60
N GLU A 63 17.59 -7.00 -0.97
CA GLU A 63 18.78 -7.59 -1.58
C GLU A 63 19.22 -8.82 -0.77
N TYR A 64 19.67 -9.84 -1.48
CA TYR A 64 20.28 -11.04 -0.92
C TYR A 64 21.48 -11.45 -1.78
N GLN A 65 22.65 -11.49 -1.19
CA GLN A 65 23.92 -11.85 -1.88
C GLN A 65 24.19 -11.07 -3.18
N GLY A 66 23.90 -9.76 -3.19
CA GLY A 66 24.12 -8.90 -4.36
C GLY A 66 23.05 -9.04 -5.45
N LYS A 67 21.97 -9.79 -5.19
CA LYS A 67 20.84 -9.95 -6.11
C LYS A 67 19.58 -9.32 -5.53
N ALA A 68 18.71 -8.84 -6.40
CA ALA A 68 17.38 -8.37 -5.99
C ALA A 68 16.50 -9.54 -5.57
N VAL A 69 15.84 -9.39 -4.44
CA VAL A 69 14.78 -10.30 -3.99
C VAL A 69 13.45 -9.64 -4.30
N CYS A 70 12.67 -10.27 -5.14
CA CYS A 70 11.43 -9.72 -5.67
C CYS A 70 10.24 -10.62 -5.36
N MET A 71 9.10 -10.00 -5.17
CA MET A 71 7.83 -10.71 -5.26
C MET A 71 7.52 -10.94 -6.74
N PRO A 72 7.36 -12.19 -7.21
CA PRO A 72 7.14 -12.46 -8.63
C PRO A 72 5.91 -11.76 -9.17
N LYS A 73 5.94 -11.37 -10.44
CA LYS A 73 4.80 -10.73 -11.12
C LYS A 73 3.57 -11.64 -11.13
N ASP A 74 3.77 -12.93 -11.39
CA ASP A 74 2.72 -13.94 -11.49
C ASP A 74 2.55 -14.77 -10.20
N THR A 75 2.88 -14.17 -9.06
CA THR A 75 2.71 -14.84 -7.77
C THR A 75 1.24 -15.14 -7.49
N ARG A 76 0.98 -16.32 -6.90
CA ARG A 76 -0.34 -16.66 -6.34
C ARG A 76 -0.58 -16.02 -4.98
N LEU A 77 0.46 -15.43 -4.40
CA LEU A 77 0.38 -14.73 -3.11
C LEU A 77 -0.17 -13.33 -3.30
N ASN A 78 -0.71 -12.78 -2.23
CA ASN A 78 -1.10 -11.39 -2.16
C ASN A 78 0.14 -10.49 -2.31
N ARG A 79 0.08 -9.50 -3.21
CA ARG A 79 1.17 -8.54 -3.44
C ARG A 79 1.15 -7.31 -2.52
N HIS A 80 0.31 -7.32 -1.49
CA HIS A 80 0.30 -6.22 -0.51
C HIS A 80 1.57 -6.25 0.33
N VAL A 81 2.21 -5.10 0.49
CA VAL A 81 3.43 -4.92 1.28
C VAL A 81 3.18 -3.88 2.36
N ALA A 82 3.43 -4.24 3.61
CA ALA A 82 3.42 -3.33 4.73
C ALA A 82 4.86 -3.02 5.19
N ILE A 83 5.22 -1.73 5.25
CA ILE A 83 6.57 -1.28 5.58
C ILE A 83 6.54 -0.52 6.89
N PHE A 84 7.20 -1.07 7.90
CA PHE A 84 7.29 -0.48 9.22
C PHE A 84 8.68 0.08 9.48
N GLY A 85 8.76 1.26 10.07
CA GLY A 85 10.04 1.89 10.44
C GLY A 85 9.82 3.27 11.04
N ALA A 86 10.72 3.70 11.91
CA ALA A 86 10.71 5.03 12.49
C ALA A 86 10.84 6.14 11.43
N SER A 87 10.61 7.39 11.81
CA SER A 87 10.89 8.53 10.93
C SER A 87 12.38 8.56 10.60
N GLY A 88 12.74 8.88 9.36
CA GLY A 88 14.12 8.94 8.91
C GLY A 88 14.76 7.61 8.50
N THR A 89 14.07 6.45 8.63
CA THR A 89 14.63 5.13 8.26
C THR A 89 14.61 4.84 6.76
N MET A 90 14.52 5.86 5.93
CA MET A 90 14.61 5.79 4.46
C MET A 90 13.52 4.94 3.78
N LYS A 91 12.37 4.66 4.43
CA LYS A 91 11.27 3.85 3.86
C LYS A 91 10.87 4.28 2.44
N SER A 92 10.63 5.57 2.25
CA SER A 92 10.24 6.10 0.95
C SER A 92 11.34 5.93 -0.10
N ARG A 93 12.60 6.11 0.30
CA ARG A 93 13.75 6.04 -0.60
C ARG A 93 14.13 4.61 -0.96
N ALA A 94 14.14 3.72 0.04
CA ALA A 94 14.61 2.35 -0.15
C ALA A 94 13.54 1.43 -0.78
N VAL A 95 12.25 1.69 -0.52
CA VAL A 95 11.19 0.79 -0.97
C VAL A 95 10.20 1.47 -1.90
N ILE A 96 9.58 2.59 -1.49
CA ILE A 96 8.46 3.18 -2.24
C ILE A 96 8.93 3.69 -3.61
N ARG A 97 10.04 4.42 -3.68
CA ARG A 97 10.58 4.92 -4.96
C ARG A 97 10.98 3.77 -5.90
N ASN A 98 11.61 2.73 -5.36
CA ASN A 98 11.96 1.55 -6.16
C ASN A 98 10.70 0.85 -6.70
N ALA A 99 9.66 0.71 -5.88
CA ALA A 99 8.38 0.16 -6.33
C ALA A 99 7.77 1.01 -7.45
N LEU A 100 7.84 2.35 -7.36
CA LEU A 100 7.35 3.25 -8.40
C LEU A 100 8.15 3.10 -9.71
N PHE A 101 9.47 2.98 -9.64
CA PHE A 101 10.27 2.72 -10.84
C PHE A 101 9.92 1.37 -11.48
N GLN A 102 9.65 0.36 -10.68
CA GLN A 102 9.23 -0.94 -11.16
C GLN A 102 7.86 -0.91 -11.85
N THR A 103 6.91 -0.05 -11.45
CA THR A 103 5.64 0.09 -12.15
C THR A 103 5.82 0.64 -13.57
N ILE A 104 6.81 1.52 -13.78
CA ILE A 104 7.17 2.00 -15.13
C ILE A 104 7.69 0.85 -15.99
N VAL A 105 8.60 0.03 -15.45
CA VAL A 105 9.15 -1.14 -16.16
C VAL A 105 8.06 -2.12 -16.55
N ARG A 106 7.05 -2.32 -15.68
CA ARG A 106 5.94 -3.25 -15.93
C ARG A 106 4.79 -2.64 -16.76
N GLY A 107 4.80 -1.34 -17.01
CA GLY A 107 3.71 -0.65 -17.69
C GLY A 107 2.41 -0.59 -16.89
N GLU A 108 2.50 -0.56 -15.56
CA GLU A 108 1.34 -0.57 -14.65
C GLU A 108 0.90 0.85 -14.30
N SER A 109 -0.41 1.08 -14.21
CA SER A 109 -0.97 2.31 -13.64
C SER A 109 -0.84 2.29 -12.12
N VAL A 110 -0.66 3.46 -11.51
CA VAL A 110 -0.44 3.58 -10.06
C VAL A 110 -1.23 4.75 -9.48
N VAL A 111 -1.74 4.55 -8.28
CA VAL A 111 -2.34 5.61 -7.45
C VAL A 111 -1.45 5.80 -6.22
N ILE A 112 -1.06 7.04 -5.96
CA ILE A 112 -0.09 7.37 -4.91
C ILE A 112 -0.70 8.39 -3.95
N THR A 113 -0.64 8.12 -2.65
CA THR A 113 -0.92 9.12 -1.62
C THR A 113 0.39 9.74 -1.15
N ASP A 114 0.58 11.03 -1.42
CA ASP A 114 1.83 11.75 -1.13
C ASP A 114 1.56 13.02 -0.31
N SER A 115 1.59 12.90 1.00
CA SER A 115 1.30 13.99 1.93
C SER A 115 2.33 15.13 1.92
N LYS A 116 3.53 14.89 1.37
CA LYS A 116 4.65 15.85 1.34
C LYS A 116 5.03 16.31 -0.05
N ALA A 117 4.39 15.77 -1.08
CA ALA A 117 4.72 15.99 -2.49
C ALA A 117 6.16 15.57 -2.88
N GLU A 118 6.87 14.80 -2.02
CA GLU A 118 8.23 14.34 -2.30
C GLU A 118 8.26 13.32 -3.44
N LEU A 119 7.30 12.38 -3.45
CA LEU A 119 7.22 11.35 -4.47
C LEU A 119 6.85 11.95 -5.82
N TYR A 120 5.91 12.89 -5.83
CA TYR A 120 5.54 13.63 -7.03
C TYR A 120 6.74 14.39 -7.61
N ALA A 121 7.45 15.15 -6.78
CA ALA A 121 8.61 15.91 -7.22
C ALA A 121 9.71 15.02 -7.82
N ASP A 122 9.92 13.84 -7.24
CA ASP A 122 10.98 12.93 -7.65
C ASP A 122 10.63 12.06 -8.88
N THR A 123 9.35 11.75 -9.10
CA THR A 123 8.98 10.71 -10.07
C THR A 123 8.07 11.18 -11.21
N ALA A 124 7.31 12.27 -11.05
CA ALA A 124 6.30 12.68 -12.01
C ALA A 124 6.86 12.96 -13.41
N GLU A 125 8.02 13.62 -13.49
CA GLU A 125 8.68 13.89 -14.79
C GLU A 125 9.14 12.60 -15.46
N LEU A 126 9.64 11.64 -14.70
CA LEU A 126 10.06 10.34 -15.21
C LEU A 126 8.87 9.58 -15.81
N TYR A 127 7.74 9.56 -15.11
CA TYR A 127 6.51 8.95 -15.62
C TYR A 127 6.06 9.61 -16.93
N ARG A 128 6.03 10.94 -17.01
CA ARG A 128 5.69 11.67 -18.24
C ARG A 128 6.64 11.33 -19.40
N LYS A 129 7.94 11.23 -19.13
CA LYS A 129 8.95 10.82 -20.14
C LYS A 129 8.71 9.40 -20.67
N HIS A 130 8.10 8.53 -19.88
CA HIS A 130 7.73 7.17 -20.30
C HIS A 130 6.29 7.07 -20.85
N GLY A 131 5.66 8.20 -21.16
CA GLY A 131 4.35 8.24 -21.81
C GLY A 131 3.14 8.09 -20.89
N TYR A 132 3.35 8.18 -19.56
CA TYR A 132 2.25 8.15 -18.60
C TYR A 132 1.53 9.50 -18.52
N GLU A 133 0.23 9.46 -18.42
CA GLU A 133 -0.56 10.61 -17.99
C GLU A 133 -0.49 10.71 -16.47
N VAL A 134 0.03 11.83 -15.96
CA VAL A 134 0.18 12.09 -14.53
C VAL A 134 -0.86 13.10 -14.10
N LYS A 135 -1.85 12.67 -13.33
CA LYS A 135 -2.89 13.52 -12.72
C LYS A 135 -2.55 13.81 -11.27
N VAL A 136 -2.80 15.02 -10.83
CA VAL A 136 -2.54 15.46 -9.46
C VAL A 136 -3.82 15.95 -8.82
N PHE A 137 -4.29 15.26 -7.80
CA PHE A 137 -5.39 15.72 -6.96
C PHE A 137 -4.84 16.44 -5.73
N ASN A 138 -4.75 17.77 -5.78
CA ASN A 138 -4.14 18.57 -4.74
C ASN A 138 -5.17 19.09 -3.74
N LEU A 139 -5.23 18.43 -2.57
CA LEU A 139 -6.13 18.80 -1.49
C LEU A 139 -5.66 20.00 -0.65
N VAL A 140 -4.36 20.34 -0.71
CA VAL A 140 -3.80 21.48 0.03
C VAL A 140 -4.00 22.78 -0.74
N ASN A 141 -3.77 22.74 -2.05
CA ASN A 141 -3.98 23.88 -2.93
C ASN A 141 -4.67 23.42 -4.22
N PRO A 142 -6.01 23.37 -4.22
CA PRO A 142 -6.78 22.84 -5.36
C PRO A 142 -6.53 23.56 -6.69
N SER A 143 -6.15 24.85 -6.64
CA SER A 143 -5.83 25.60 -7.85
C SER A 143 -4.56 25.13 -8.58
N HIS A 144 -3.72 24.32 -7.93
CA HIS A 144 -2.52 23.72 -8.49
C HIS A 144 -2.67 22.20 -8.74
N GLY A 145 -3.89 21.74 -8.75
CA GLY A 145 -4.22 20.33 -9.07
C GLY A 145 -4.95 20.22 -10.41
N ASP A 146 -5.06 18.99 -10.89
CA ASP A 146 -5.92 18.68 -12.03
C ASP A 146 -7.37 18.60 -11.57
N SER A 147 -8.29 19.07 -12.42
CA SER A 147 -9.72 18.90 -12.20
C SER A 147 -10.20 17.58 -12.77
N TRP A 148 -11.22 17.00 -12.15
CA TRP A 148 -11.87 15.80 -12.63
C TRP A 148 -13.38 16.04 -12.77
N ASN A 149 -13.89 15.81 -13.96
CA ASN A 149 -15.31 15.85 -14.21
C ASN A 149 -15.91 14.44 -14.08
N CYS A 150 -16.47 14.15 -12.91
CA CYS A 150 -17.07 12.85 -12.62
C CYS A 150 -18.24 12.48 -13.55
N MET A 151 -18.90 13.45 -14.18
CA MET A 151 -19.98 13.21 -15.12
C MET A 151 -19.50 12.61 -16.44
N SER A 152 -18.24 12.87 -16.85
CA SER A 152 -17.70 12.33 -18.10
C SER A 152 -17.53 10.82 -18.10
N ASP A 153 -17.46 10.20 -16.92
CA ASP A 153 -17.21 8.78 -16.76
C ASP A 153 -18.49 7.93 -16.67
N LEU A 154 -19.65 8.57 -16.55
CA LEU A 154 -20.94 7.86 -16.37
C LEU A 154 -21.35 7.06 -17.60
N ASN A 155 -21.17 7.61 -18.81
CA ASN A 155 -21.45 6.93 -20.08
C ASN A 155 -22.87 6.34 -20.23
N GLY A 156 -23.85 6.89 -19.54
CA GLY A 156 -25.21 6.34 -19.50
C GLY A 156 -25.39 5.20 -18.49
N ASP A 157 -24.38 4.87 -17.71
CA ASP A 157 -24.45 3.80 -16.72
C ASP A 157 -25.20 4.29 -15.46
N THR A 158 -26.40 3.76 -15.26
CA THR A 158 -27.25 4.08 -14.11
C THR A 158 -26.69 3.57 -12.79
N LEU A 159 -25.89 2.49 -12.81
CA LEU A 159 -25.20 1.98 -11.64
C LEU A 159 -24.10 2.94 -11.19
N MET A 160 -23.30 3.44 -12.16
CA MET A 160 -22.29 4.46 -11.87
C MET A 160 -22.88 5.75 -11.34
N ALA A 161 -24.03 6.19 -11.86
CA ALA A 161 -24.79 7.32 -11.31
C ALA A 161 -25.18 7.08 -9.84
N GLN A 162 -25.61 5.87 -9.48
CA GLN A 162 -25.91 5.51 -8.10
C GLN A 162 -24.65 5.51 -7.22
N VAL A 163 -23.55 4.97 -7.71
CA VAL A 163 -22.26 4.97 -6.98
C VAL A 163 -21.81 6.41 -6.71
N LEU A 164 -21.82 7.27 -7.72
CA LEU A 164 -21.48 8.69 -7.58
C LEU A 164 -22.39 9.40 -6.55
N THR A 165 -23.69 9.19 -6.64
CA THR A 165 -24.67 9.72 -5.67
C THR A 165 -24.34 9.27 -4.24
N ASN A 166 -24.11 7.97 -4.03
CA ASN A 166 -23.80 7.42 -2.72
C ASN A 166 -22.50 7.99 -2.14
N VAL A 167 -21.49 8.19 -2.98
CA VAL A 167 -20.21 8.79 -2.56
C VAL A 167 -20.40 10.25 -2.13
N ILE A 168 -21.16 11.04 -2.90
CA ILE A 168 -21.45 12.44 -2.56
C ILE A 168 -22.22 12.51 -1.25
N ILE A 169 -23.36 11.86 -1.15
CA ILE A 169 -24.23 11.90 0.04
C ILE A 169 -23.49 11.33 1.26
N GLY A 170 -22.81 10.18 1.12
CA GLY A 170 -22.08 9.59 2.24
C GLY A 170 -20.93 10.44 2.78
N ASN A 171 -20.37 11.35 1.97
CA ASN A 171 -19.30 12.24 2.40
C ASN A 171 -19.81 13.64 2.81
N THR A 172 -21.05 13.99 2.51
CA THR A 172 -21.64 15.31 2.85
C THR A 172 -22.65 15.22 3.99
N SER A 173 -23.30 14.07 4.17
CA SER A 173 -24.24 13.83 5.27
C SER A 173 -23.52 13.85 6.62
N THR A 174 -24.10 14.51 7.61
CA THR A 174 -23.55 14.58 8.98
C THR A 174 -23.85 13.34 9.82
N GLY A 175 -24.54 12.35 9.25
CA GLY A 175 -24.92 11.09 9.91
C GLY A 175 -25.92 11.22 11.06
N LYS A 176 -26.55 12.38 11.21
CA LYS A 176 -27.58 12.67 12.22
C LYS A 176 -28.96 12.95 11.63
N ASP A 177 -29.07 12.87 10.30
CA ASP A 177 -30.28 13.23 9.61
C ASP A 177 -31.27 12.06 9.57
N ASP A 178 -32.56 12.38 9.46
CA ASP A 178 -33.62 11.40 9.33
C ASP A 178 -33.46 10.63 8.00
N PRO A 179 -33.45 9.28 8.00
CA PRO A 179 -33.34 8.48 6.79
C PRO A 179 -34.31 8.84 5.66
N PHE A 180 -35.43 9.46 5.98
CA PHE A 180 -36.36 9.96 5.00
C PHE A 180 -35.75 11.07 4.13
N TRP A 181 -35.07 12.03 4.75
CA TRP A 181 -34.44 13.15 4.05
C TRP A 181 -33.21 12.68 3.26
N ASP A 182 -32.38 11.83 3.82
CA ASP A 182 -31.21 11.25 3.15
C ASP A 182 -31.62 10.47 1.89
N ASN A 183 -32.69 9.68 1.95
CA ASN A 183 -33.22 8.97 0.79
C ASN A 183 -33.83 9.93 -0.25
N GLY A 184 -34.52 10.97 0.19
CA GLY A 184 -35.07 12.01 -0.69
C GLY A 184 -33.97 12.75 -1.46
N GLU A 185 -32.94 13.19 -0.76
CA GLU A 185 -31.78 13.87 -1.33
C GLU A 185 -31.02 12.96 -2.31
N SER A 186 -30.78 11.70 -1.94
CA SER A 186 -30.13 10.71 -2.78
C SER A 186 -30.92 10.47 -4.08
N ASN A 187 -32.22 10.30 -4.01
CA ASN A 187 -33.05 10.09 -5.18
C ASN A 187 -33.10 11.32 -6.10
N LEU A 188 -33.19 12.51 -5.52
CA LEU A 188 -33.17 13.76 -6.28
C LEU A 188 -31.81 13.95 -6.99
N LEU A 189 -30.72 13.80 -6.26
CA LEU A 189 -29.37 13.95 -6.82
C LEU A 189 -29.13 12.93 -7.96
N LYS A 190 -29.51 11.67 -7.75
CA LYS A 190 -29.41 10.66 -8.79
C LYS A 190 -30.22 11.02 -10.04
N ALA A 191 -31.45 11.51 -9.86
CA ALA A 191 -32.30 11.91 -10.97
C ALA A 191 -31.67 13.07 -11.75
N LEU A 192 -31.10 14.06 -11.08
CA LEU A 192 -30.40 15.18 -11.70
C LEU A 192 -29.14 14.74 -12.47
N ILE A 193 -28.35 13.85 -11.85
CA ILE A 193 -27.17 13.26 -12.50
C ILE A 193 -27.56 12.55 -13.80
N LEU A 194 -28.58 11.71 -13.77
CA LEU A 194 -29.07 10.99 -14.93
C LEU A 194 -29.67 11.93 -15.99
N LEU A 195 -30.36 12.98 -15.57
CA LEU A 195 -30.90 13.97 -16.48
C LEU A 195 -29.78 14.68 -17.26
N VAL A 196 -28.73 15.12 -16.58
CA VAL A 196 -27.57 15.77 -17.20
C VAL A 196 -26.82 14.80 -18.09
N ASP A 197 -26.63 13.56 -17.65
CA ASP A 197 -25.92 12.55 -18.43
C ASP A 197 -26.67 12.16 -19.73
N GLN A 198 -27.99 12.09 -19.68
CA GLN A 198 -28.84 11.76 -20.82
C GLN A 198 -29.10 12.93 -21.76
N ASP A 199 -28.72 14.16 -21.39
CA ASP A 199 -28.91 15.32 -22.26
C ASP A 199 -28.01 15.22 -23.50
N LYS A 200 -28.62 14.89 -24.62
CA LYS A 200 -27.93 14.76 -25.92
C LYS A 200 -27.57 16.10 -26.56
N SER A 201 -28.12 17.21 -26.07
CA SER A 201 -27.81 18.54 -26.60
C SER A 201 -26.44 19.06 -26.21
N ARG A 202 -25.83 18.44 -25.18
CA ARG A 202 -24.51 18.81 -24.64
C ARG A 202 -23.47 17.75 -24.94
N GLY A 203 -22.28 18.20 -25.35
CA GLY A 203 -21.10 17.33 -25.42
C GLY A 203 -20.67 16.83 -24.04
N ARG A 204 -20.01 15.68 -23.97
CA ARG A 204 -19.51 15.09 -22.69
C ARG A 204 -18.70 16.07 -21.86
N GLU A 205 -17.85 16.86 -22.50
CA GLU A 205 -16.96 17.82 -21.83
C GLU A 205 -17.70 19.00 -21.18
N THR A 206 -18.96 19.23 -21.58
CA THR A 206 -19.79 20.34 -21.08
C THR A 206 -20.83 19.90 -20.04
N LYS A 207 -20.89 18.61 -19.72
CA LYS A 207 -21.76 18.09 -18.68
C LYS A 207 -21.05 18.18 -17.31
N HIS A 208 -21.58 19.02 -16.46
CA HIS A 208 -21.07 19.23 -15.11
C HIS A 208 -22.20 19.12 -14.10
N LEU A 209 -21.85 18.72 -12.87
CA LEU A 209 -22.74 18.79 -11.71
C LEU A 209 -22.95 20.22 -11.26
#